data_03e3270425a2973f7f54a35b4bac895b
#
_entry.id   03e3270425a2973f7f54a35b4bac895b
#
_cell.length_a   1.000
_cell.length_b   1.000
_cell.length_c   1.000
_cell.angle_alpha   90.00
_cell.angle_beta   90.00
_cell.angle_gamma   90.00
#
_symmetry.space_group_name_H-M   'P 1'
#
loop_
_entity.id
_entity.type
_entity.pdbx_description
1 polymer ?
#
loop_
_entity_poly.entity_id
_entity_poly.type
_entity_poly.pdbx_seq_one_letter_code
_entity_poly.pdbx_strand_id
1 'polypeptide(L)'
;MDNFGRKIYGYINKRYILGLLLLFPLAVTYFVVSFAFNSLDSILQPLFRWIFGSSIPGASFITLFVLVFLVGALSSNKIVRSSMKMFEIIVGKLPLINGVYTTSKQVSTAFSGGGKKGGFSRVVAIEYPKENTWTIGFLTNVINFDDEEHGFVYMPSTPVPNTGWLSIVPTKKIKHLDLTAEKAMRIIVAGGLGAGDSLNSIKE
;
A
#
# COMPACT_ATOMS: atom_id res chain seq x y z
N MET A 1 -0.86 21.35 47.83
CA MET A 1 -1.38 21.69 46.47
C MET A 1 -2.88 21.50 46.52
N ASP A 2 -3.61 22.61 46.46
CA ASP A 2 -5.04 22.65 46.69
C ASP A 2 -5.84 21.93 45.61
N ASN A 3 -6.97 21.36 45.96
CA ASN A 3 -7.90 20.64 45.10
C ASN A 3 -8.31 21.47 43.85
N PHE A 4 -8.22 22.78 43.94
CA PHE A 4 -8.50 23.75 42.88
C PHE A 4 -7.39 23.71 41.77
N GLY A 5 -6.13 23.69 42.17
CA GLY A 5 -4.99 23.64 41.24
C GLY A 5 -4.94 22.35 40.41
N ARG A 6 -5.31 21.22 41.06
CA ARG A 6 -5.40 19.92 40.33
C ARG A 6 -6.52 19.91 39.30
N LYS A 7 -7.67 20.52 39.59
CA LYS A 7 -8.79 20.62 38.64
C LYS A 7 -8.44 21.49 37.43
N ILE A 8 -7.79 22.63 37.65
CA ILE A 8 -7.34 23.54 36.56
C ILE A 8 -6.29 22.83 35.69
N TYR A 9 -5.29 22.20 36.32
CA TYR A 9 -4.25 21.47 35.60
C TYR A 9 -4.84 20.33 34.77
N GLY A 10 -5.77 19.55 35.32
CA GLY A 10 -6.46 18.49 34.59
C GLY A 10 -7.31 18.99 33.41
N TYR A 11 -7.97 20.14 33.58
CA TYR A 11 -8.76 20.76 32.51
C TYR A 11 -7.90 21.27 31.36
N ILE A 12 -6.80 21.96 31.67
CA ILE A 12 -5.84 22.48 30.68
C ILE A 12 -5.18 21.31 29.95
N ASN A 13 -4.70 20.31 30.67
CA ASN A 13 -4.03 19.14 30.08
C ASN A 13 -4.95 18.38 29.12
N LYS A 14 -6.21 18.16 29.51
CA LYS A 14 -7.20 17.52 28.64
C LYS A 14 -7.46 18.30 27.36
N ARG A 15 -7.62 19.59 27.42
CA ARG A 15 -7.82 20.45 26.25
C ARG A 15 -6.57 20.51 25.34
N TYR A 16 -5.39 20.55 25.95
CA TYR A 16 -4.14 20.53 25.24
C TYR A 16 -3.95 19.22 24.44
N ILE A 17 -4.21 18.09 25.09
CA ILE A 17 -4.16 16.77 24.44
C ILE A 17 -5.18 16.67 23.29
N LEU A 18 -6.41 17.16 23.50
CA LEU A 18 -7.42 17.17 22.43
C LEU A 18 -7.00 18.05 21.25
N GLY A 19 -6.39 19.22 21.52
CA GLY A 19 -5.85 20.08 20.49
C GLY A 19 -4.72 19.41 19.68
N LEU A 20 -3.81 18.72 20.35
CA LEU A 20 -2.76 17.94 19.70
C LEU A 20 -3.33 16.80 18.85
N LEU A 21 -4.33 16.09 19.36
CA LEU A 21 -4.97 15.01 18.58
C LEU A 21 -5.69 15.51 17.33
N LEU A 22 -6.30 16.70 17.40
CA LEU A 22 -6.92 17.33 16.23
C LEU A 22 -5.90 17.82 15.20
N LEU A 23 -4.74 18.31 15.67
CA LEU A 23 -3.66 18.79 14.80
C LEU A 23 -2.82 17.63 14.23
N PHE A 24 -2.81 16.48 14.87
CA PHE A 24 -1.98 15.35 14.48
C PHE A 24 -2.18 14.90 13.03
N PRO A 25 -3.42 14.67 12.52
CA PRO A 25 -3.62 14.31 11.12
C PRO A 25 -3.08 15.36 10.14
N LEU A 26 -3.26 16.65 10.44
CA LEU A 26 -2.75 17.74 9.62
C LEU A 26 -1.22 17.78 9.62
N ALA A 27 -0.60 17.61 10.79
CA ALA A 27 0.85 17.57 10.93
C ALA A 27 1.45 16.39 10.16
N VAL A 28 0.86 15.19 10.27
CA VAL A 28 1.30 14.01 9.52
C VAL A 28 1.15 14.22 8.02
N THR A 29 0.02 14.76 7.57
CA THR A 29 -0.20 15.06 6.15
C THR A 29 0.84 16.06 5.63
N TYR A 30 1.05 17.15 6.35
CA TYR A 30 2.07 18.14 5.99
C TYR A 30 3.47 17.53 5.93
N PHE A 31 3.83 16.71 6.93
CA PHE A 31 5.14 16.06 6.97
C PHE A 31 5.33 15.12 5.77
N VAL A 32 4.34 14.26 5.47
CA VAL A 32 4.41 13.31 4.33
C VAL A 32 4.52 14.05 3.01
N VAL A 33 3.71 15.08 2.80
CA VAL A 33 3.74 15.91 1.58
C VAL A 33 5.08 16.61 1.44
N SER A 34 5.54 17.30 2.50
CA SER A 34 6.83 18.00 2.50
C SER A 34 8.00 17.05 2.27
N PHE A 35 7.98 15.88 2.89
CA PHE A 35 9.01 14.87 2.68
C PHE A 35 9.05 14.39 1.23
N ALA A 36 7.89 14.12 0.63
CA ALA A 36 7.79 13.71 -0.77
C ALA A 36 8.33 14.80 -1.72
N PHE A 37 7.93 16.06 -1.51
CA PHE A 37 8.42 17.20 -2.30
C PHE A 37 9.94 17.37 -2.18
N ASN A 38 10.46 17.40 -0.97
CA ASN A 38 11.88 17.58 -0.74
C ASN A 38 12.73 16.43 -1.31
N SER A 39 12.23 15.21 -1.22
CA SER A 39 12.89 14.03 -1.80
C SER A 39 12.96 14.12 -3.32
N LEU A 40 11.88 14.53 -3.98
CA LEU A 40 11.85 14.73 -5.43
C LEU A 40 12.75 15.89 -5.86
N ASP A 41 12.68 17.02 -5.16
CA ASP A 41 13.50 18.19 -5.44
C ASP A 41 15.00 17.86 -5.28
N SER A 42 15.39 17.11 -4.26
CA SER A 42 16.79 16.72 -4.07
C SER A 42 17.37 15.91 -5.24
N ILE A 43 16.54 15.13 -5.92
CA ILE A 43 16.94 14.30 -7.07
C ILE A 43 16.96 15.11 -8.36
N LEU A 44 15.95 15.95 -8.60
CA LEU A 44 15.73 16.61 -9.89
C LEU A 44 16.33 18.03 -9.98
N GLN A 45 16.47 18.76 -8.86
CA GLN A 45 17.02 20.10 -8.83
C GLN A 45 18.48 20.22 -9.38
N PRO A 46 19.39 19.25 -9.15
CA PRO A 46 20.71 19.29 -9.78
C PRO A 46 20.63 19.31 -11.31
N LEU A 47 19.67 18.56 -11.89
CA LEU A 47 19.44 18.51 -13.33
C LEU A 47 18.89 19.85 -13.84
N PHE A 48 17.94 20.47 -13.11
CA PHE A 48 17.42 21.80 -13.47
C PHE A 48 18.49 22.88 -13.42
N ARG A 49 19.34 22.88 -12.38
CA ARG A 49 20.47 23.82 -12.29
C ARG A 49 21.45 23.65 -13.45
N TRP A 50 21.68 22.42 -13.88
CA TRP A 50 22.58 22.16 -15.00
C TRP A 50 22.00 22.62 -16.35
N ILE A 51 20.67 22.44 -16.59
CA ILE A 51 20.01 22.80 -17.85
C ILE A 51 19.63 24.28 -17.90
N PHE A 52 19.05 24.82 -16.83
CA PHE A 52 18.45 26.14 -16.78
C PHE A 52 19.27 27.17 -15.97
N GLY A 53 20.37 26.77 -15.34
CA GLY A 53 21.21 27.63 -14.53
C GLY A 53 20.63 28.06 -13.19
N SER A 54 19.39 27.65 -12.87
CA SER A 54 18.69 28.00 -11.64
C SER A 54 17.85 26.87 -11.08
N SER A 55 17.59 26.92 -9.77
CA SER A 55 16.64 26.01 -9.12
C SER A 55 15.22 26.56 -9.31
N ILE A 56 14.29 25.71 -9.75
CA ILE A 56 12.90 26.09 -9.95
C ILE A 56 12.06 25.31 -8.92
N PRO A 57 11.60 25.93 -7.82
CA PRO A 57 10.79 25.26 -6.81
C PRO A 57 9.51 24.65 -7.42
N GLY A 58 9.19 23.42 -7.07
CA GLY A 58 7.99 22.72 -7.56
C GLY A 58 8.07 22.15 -8.98
N ALA A 59 9.07 22.52 -9.79
CA ALA A 59 9.26 21.98 -11.14
C ALA A 59 9.49 20.46 -11.11
N SER A 60 10.16 19.95 -10.08
CA SER A 60 10.41 18.52 -9.89
C SER A 60 9.12 17.71 -9.83
N PHE A 61 8.09 18.26 -9.20
CA PHE A 61 6.80 17.58 -9.11
C PHE A 61 6.10 17.49 -10.47
N ILE A 62 6.07 18.60 -11.21
CA ILE A 62 5.50 18.64 -12.57
C ILE A 62 6.28 17.69 -13.48
N THR A 63 7.60 17.71 -13.40
CA THR A 63 8.47 16.84 -14.19
C THR A 63 8.22 15.37 -13.88
N LEU A 64 8.07 15.00 -12.60
CA LEU A 64 7.72 13.63 -12.25
C LEU A 64 6.38 13.22 -12.85
N PHE A 65 5.37 14.08 -12.78
CA PHE A 65 4.04 13.81 -13.33
C PHE A 65 4.09 13.59 -14.84
N VAL A 66 4.81 14.45 -15.54
CA VAL A 66 5.05 14.35 -16.99
C VAL A 66 5.82 13.07 -17.33
N LEU A 67 6.86 12.74 -16.54
CA LEU A 67 7.67 11.54 -16.76
C LEU A 67 6.86 10.26 -16.55
N VAL A 68 6.08 10.17 -15.48
CA VAL A 68 5.19 9.03 -15.22
C VAL A 68 4.16 8.89 -16.34
N PHE A 69 3.56 10.00 -16.77
CA PHE A 69 2.62 10.00 -17.90
C PHE A 69 3.27 9.52 -19.20
N LEU A 70 4.46 10.04 -19.53
CA LEU A 70 5.19 9.63 -20.73
C LEU A 70 5.56 8.14 -20.69
N VAL A 71 6.06 7.64 -19.55
CA VAL A 71 6.37 6.21 -19.39
C VAL A 71 5.10 5.37 -19.56
N GLY A 72 3.98 5.80 -18.97
CA GLY A 72 2.69 5.14 -19.13
C GLY A 72 2.20 5.15 -20.59
N ALA A 73 2.21 6.30 -21.25
CA ALA A 73 1.79 6.45 -22.64
C ALA A 73 2.66 5.63 -23.61
N LEU A 74 3.95 5.58 -23.35
CA LEU A 74 4.91 4.84 -24.17
C LEU A 74 4.97 3.34 -23.84
N SER A 75 4.35 2.89 -22.76
CA SER A 75 4.40 1.49 -22.29
C SER A 75 3.82 0.49 -23.31
N SER A 76 2.90 0.94 -24.18
CA SER A 76 2.34 0.15 -25.28
C SER A 76 3.30 0.00 -26.48
N ASN A 77 4.33 0.83 -26.58
CA ASN A 77 5.31 0.80 -27.67
C ASN A 77 6.25 -0.41 -27.53
N LYS A 78 6.40 -1.19 -28.62
CA LYS A 78 7.28 -2.38 -28.65
C LYS A 78 8.74 -2.04 -28.32
N ILE A 79 9.23 -0.87 -28.76
CA ILE A 79 10.61 -0.41 -28.52
C ILE A 79 10.83 -0.17 -27.02
N VAL A 80 9.93 0.56 -26.36
CA VAL A 80 10.03 0.85 -24.92
C VAL A 80 9.95 -0.44 -24.12
N ARG A 81 9.05 -1.35 -24.48
CA ARG A 81 8.94 -2.66 -23.84
C ARG A 81 10.20 -3.50 -23.99
N SER A 82 10.87 -3.43 -25.15
CA SER A 82 12.16 -4.11 -25.38
C SER A 82 13.27 -3.50 -24.54
N SER A 83 13.34 -2.16 -24.47
CA SER A 83 14.32 -1.43 -23.65
C SER A 83 14.13 -1.72 -22.15
N MET A 84 12.88 -1.81 -21.68
CA MET A 84 12.58 -2.22 -20.30
C MET A 84 13.05 -3.64 -19.99
N LYS A 85 12.87 -4.59 -20.92
CA LYS A 85 13.41 -5.95 -20.76
C LYS A 85 14.94 -5.97 -20.70
N MET A 86 15.60 -5.15 -21.52
CA MET A 86 17.05 -5.04 -21.48
C MET A 86 17.54 -4.47 -20.14
N PHE A 87 16.87 -3.44 -19.64
CA PHE A 87 17.12 -2.90 -18.29
C PHE A 87 16.94 -3.97 -17.21
N GLU A 88 15.88 -4.77 -17.28
CA GLU A 88 15.63 -5.88 -16.35
C GLU A 88 16.75 -6.91 -16.36
N ILE A 89 17.30 -7.24 -17.52
CA ILE A 89 18.43 -8.18 -17.65
C ILE A 89 19.69 -7.61 -16.97
N ILE A 90 19.94 -6.30 -17.13
CA ILE A 90 21.09 -5.63 -16.51
C ILE A 90 20.94 -5.61 -15.00
N VAL A 91 19.77 -5.18 -14.49
CA VAL A 91 19.48 -5.15 -13.05
C VAL A 91 19.51 -6.56 -12.44
N GLY A 92 19.03 -7.55 -13.18
CA GLY A 92 19.05 -8.95 -12.77
C GLY A 92 20.47 -9.53 -12.55
N LYS A 93 21.50 -8.91 -13.16
CA LYS A 93 22.91 -9.30 -12.95
C LYS A 93 23.56 -8.67 -11.73
N LEU A 94 22.90 -7.70 -11.08
CA LEU A 94 23.42 -6.99 -9.91
C LEU A 94 22.92 -7.65 -8.62
N PRO A 95 23.78 -8.40 -7.88
CA PRO A 95 23.32 -9.28 -6.80
C PRO A 95 22.59 -8.58 -5.66
N LEU A 96 22.94 -7.33 -5.34
CA LEU A 96 22.29 -6.56 -4.27
C LEU A 96 20.98 -5.88 -4.72
N ILE A 97 20.89 -5.48 -5.99
CA ILE A 97 19.76 -4.72 -6.54
C ILE A 97 18.68 -5.65 -7.05
N ASN A 98 19.06 -6.82 -7.55
CA ASN A 98 18.13 -7.80 -8.13
C ASN A 98 17.02 -8.19 -7.14
N GLY A 99 17.35 -8.47 -5.88
CA GLY A 99 16.36 -8.84 -4.85
C GLY A 99 15.30 -7.76 -4.66
N VAL A 100 15.74 -6.52 -4.48
CA VAL A 100 14.83 -5.37 -4.28
C VAL A 100 13.99 -5.11 -5.51
N TYR A 101 14.60 -5.12 -6.70
CA TYR A 101 13.90 -4.87 -7.97
C TYR A 101 12.84 -5.96 -8.25
N THR A 102 13.23 -7.23 -8.10
CA THR A 102 12.33 -8.36 -8.38
C THR A 102 11.14 -8.36 -7.44
N THR A 103 11.37 -8.12 -6.15
CA THR A 103 10.30 -8.00 -5.15
C THR A 103 9.38 -6.82 -5.47
N SER A 104 9.94 -5.64 -5.76
CA SER A 104 9.15 -4.45 -6.13
C SER A 104 8.33 -4.67 -7.40
N LYS A 105 8.89 -5.38 -8.40
CA LYS A 105 8.18 -5.75 -9.62
C LYS A 105 7.04 -6.72 -9.35
N GLN A 106 7.26 -7.73 -8.50
CA GLN A 106 6.20 -8.68 -8.09
C GLN A 106 5.06 -7.94 -7.39
N VAL A 107 5.38 -7.03 -6.47
CA VAL A 107 4.38 -6.19 -5.80
C VAL A 107 3.64 -5.33 -6.82
N SER A 108 4.34 -4.62 -7.71
CA SER A 108 3.72 -3.80 -8.75
C SER A 108 2.79 -4.62 -9.65
N THR A 109 3.20 -5.82 -10.05
CA THR A 109 2.39 -6.72 -10.88
C THR A 109 1.14 -7.20 -10.12
N ALA A 110 1.29 -7.46 -8.82
CA ALA A 110 0.18 -7.83 -7.95
C ALA A 110 -0.88 -6.71 -7.84
N PHE A 111 -0.46 -5.46 -7.75
CA PHE A 111 -1.37 -4.31 -7.71
C PHE A 111 -1.95 -3.93 -9.08
N SER A 112 -1.22 -4.14 -10.17
CA SER A 112 -1.66 -3.74 -11.52
C SER A 112 -2.77 -4.62 -12.11
N GLY A 113 -3.19 -5.68 -11.45
CA GLY A 113 -4.22 -6.60 -11.96
C GLY A 113 -3.88 -7.27 -13.29
N GLY A 114 -2.62 -7.13 -13.76
CA GLY A 114 -2.16 -7.53 -15.09
C GLY A 114 -1.96 -9.03 -15.31
N GLY A 115 -2.27 -9.85 -14.33
CA GLY A 115 -2.28 -11.31 -14.49
C GLY A 115 -3.71 -11.84 -14.45
N LYS A 116 -4.13 -12.56 -15.46
CA LYS A 116 -5.47 -13.20 -15.58
C LYS A 116 -5.84 -14.10 -14.38
N LYS A 117 -4.98 -14.30 -13.38
CA LYS A 117 -5.19 -15.18 -12.21
C LYS A 117 -4.46 -14.76 -10.91
N GLY A 118 -3.81 -13.59 -10.81
CA GLY A 118 -3.04 -13.24 -9.61
C GLY A 118 -2.99 -11.73 -9.35
N GLY A 119 -3.05 -11.36 -8.10
CA GLY A 119 -2.97 -10.00 -7.60
C GLY A 119 -3.92 -9.83 -6.41
N PHE A 120 -3.72 -8.79 -5.63
CA PHE A 120 -4.60 -8.44 -4.51
C PHE A 120 -6.03 -8.06 -4.95
N SER A 121 -6.46 -8.46 -6.16
CA SER A 121 -7.76 -8.11 -6.73
C SER A 121 -8.92 -8.90 -6.13
N ARG A 122 -8.66 -10.07 -5.53
CA ARG A 122 -9.70 -10.92 -4.95
C ARG A 122 -9.65 -10.84 -3.43
N VAL A 123 -10.57 -10.09 -2.89
CA VAL A 123 -10.75 -10.00 -1.44
C VAL A 123 -11.50 -11.22 -0.95
N VAL A 124 -11.00 -11.84 0.09
CA VAL A 124 -11.56 -13.07 0.65
C VAL A 124 -11.63 -13.00 2.18
N ALA A 125 -12.46 -13.83 2.75
CA ALA A 125 -12.46 -14.12 4.18
C ALA A 125 -12.16 -15.61 4.39
N ILE A 126 -11.32 -15.90 5.37
CA ILE A 126 -11.03 -17.25 5.82
C ILE A 126 -11.22 -17.37 7.32
N GLU A 127 -11.52 -18.56 7.79
CA GLU A 127 -11.55 -18.84 9.23
C GLU A 127 -10.12 -18.96 9.76
N TYR A 128 -9.71 -17.98 10.58
CA TYR A 128 -8.40 -17.92 11.19
C TYR A 128 -8.46 -17.04 12.45
N PRO A 129 -7.82 -17.41 13.58
CA PRO A 129 -6.99 -18.61 13.83
C PRO A 129 -7.79 -19.87 14.17
N LYS A 130 -9.10 -19.78 14.30
CA LYS A 130 -9.99 -20.90 14.65
C LYS A 130 -11.33 -20.77 13.94
N GLU A 131 -12.11 -21.84 13.97
CA GLU A 131 -13.49 -21.87 13.48
C GLU A 131 -14.34 -20.72 14.06
N ASN A 132 -15.23 -20.18 13.25
CA ASN A 132 -16.09 -19.03 13.55
C ASN A 132 -15.36 -17.71 13.84
N THR A 133 -14.05 -17.64 13.50
CA THR A 133 -13.29 -16.38 13.57
C THR A 133 -12.83 -16.03 12.18
N TRP A 134 -13.33 -14.92 11.61
CA TRP A 134 -13.08 -14.55 10.22
C TRP A 134 -11.99 -13.50 10.12
N THR A 135 -11.06 -13.73 9.20
CA THR A 135 -10.01 -12.79 8.86
C THR A 135 -10.11 -12.40 7.39
N ILE A 136 -10.05 -11.10 7.11
CA ILE A 136 -10.03 -10.57 5.75
C ILE A 136 -8.62 -10.72 5.20
N GLY A 137 -8.52 -11.22 3.98
CA GLY A 137 -7.27 -11.38 3.27
C GLY A 137 -7.43 -11.21 1.77
N PHE A 138 -6.34 -11.42 1.06
CA PHE A 138 -6.26 -11.33 -0.40
C PHE A 138 -5.83 -12.69 -0.95
N LEU A 139 -6.63 -13.24 -1.85
CA LEU A 139 -6.28 -14.45 -2.57
C LEU A 139 -5.25 -14.09 -3.65
N THR A 140 -4.01 -14.50 -3.46
CA THR A 140 -2.88 -14.14 -4.33
C THR A 140 -2.58 -15.17 -5.39
N ASN A 141 -2.79 -16.44 -5.09
CA ASN A 141 -2.53 -17.53 -6.02
C ASN A 141 -3.42 -18.75 -5.69
N VAL A 142 -3.57 -19.65 -6.65
CA VAL A 142 -4.25 -20.96 -6.47
C VAL A 142 -3.33 -22.03 -7.02
N ILE A 143 -3.14 -23.09 -6.27
CA ILE A 143 -2.32 -24.25 -6.62
C ILE A 143 -3.09 -25.54 -6.36
N ASN A 144 -2.69 -26.62 -7.03
CA ASN A 144 -3.07 -27.95 -6.63
C ASN A 144 -2.08 -28.48 -5.60
N PHE A 145 -2.57 -28.80 -4.43
CA PHE A 145 -1.79 -29.36 -3.34
C PHE A 145 -2.57 -30.52 -2.74
N ASP A 146 -1.96 -31.71 -2.69
CA ASP A 146 -2.57 -32.93 -2.15
C ASP A 146 -3.93 -33.28 -2.80
N ASP A 147 -3.95 -33.26 -4.16
CA ASP A 147 -5.11 -33.50 -5.02
C ASP A 147 -6.32 -32.54 -4.81
N GLU A 148 -6.14 -31.50 -4.03
CA GLU A 148 -7.15 -30.46 -3.84
C GLU A 148 -6.64 -29.09 -4.25
N GLU A 149 -7.56 -28.21 -4.72
CA GLU A 149 -7.22 -26.81 -4.98
C GLU A 149 -7.07 -26.05 -3.66
N HIS A 150 -5.89 -25.41 -3.49
CA HIS A 150 -5.57 -24.56 -2.35
C HIS A 150 -5.27 -23.14 -2.81
N GLY A 151 -5.76 -22.16 -2.06
CA GLY A 151 -5.49 -20.76 -2.28
C GLY A 151 -4.42 -20.22 -1.32
N PHE A 152 -3.49 -19.45 -1.85
CA PHE A 152 -2.61 -18.61 -1.04
C PHE A 152 -3.37 -17.36 -0.62
N VAL A 153 -3.59 -17.21 0.66
CA VAL A 153 -4.29 -16.04 1.22
C VAL A 153 -3.31 -15.22 2.03
N TYR A 154 -3.05 -14.00 1.56
CA TYR A 154 -2.27 -13.02 2.30
C TYR A 154 -3.19 -12.24 3.25
N MET A 155 -2.86 -12.22 4.52
CA MET A 155 -3.58 -11.53 5.59
C MET A 155 -2.72 -10.38 6.13
N PRO A 156 -2.99 -9.13 5.72
CA PRO A 156 -2.24 -7.97 6.19
C PRO A 156 -2.44 -7.70 7.67
N SER A 157 -1.40 -7.20 8.32
CA SER A 157 -1.48 -6.75 9.71
C SER A 157 -2.14 -5.37 9.83
N THR A 158 -2.82 -5.15 10.94
CA THR A 158 -3.40 -3.86 11.33
C THR A 158 -2.47 -3.16 12.33
N PRO A 159 -2.21 -1.88 12.22
CA PRO A 159 -2.59 -0.91 11.17
C PRO A 159 -1.58 -0.85 10.01
N VAL A 160 -0.52 -1.65 10.04
CA VAL A 160 0.61 -1.59 9.10
C VAL A 160 0.54 -2.77 8.13
N PRO A 161 -0.08 -2.61 6.94
CA PRO A 161 -0.42 -3.69 6.04
C PRO A 161 0.75 -4.22 5.20
N ASN A 162 1.96 -3.67 5.33
CA ASN A 162 3.17 -4.17 4.68
C ASN A 162 3.74 -5.43 5.36
N THR A 163 3.18 -5.81 6.50
CA THR A 163 3.44 -7.05 7.22
C THR A 163 2.17 -7.87 7.29
N GLY A 164 2.29 -9.17 7.60
CA GLY A 164 1.13 -10.06 7.71
C GLY A 164 1.54 -11.52 7.65
N TRP A 165 0.55 -12.37 7.45
CA TRP A 165 0.71 -13.81 7.31
C TRP A 165 0.31 -14.27 5.92
N LEU A 166 0.90 -15.38 5.49
CA LEU A 166 0.49 -16.10 4.31
C LEU A 166 -0.04 -17.46 4.74
N SER A 167 -1.29 -17.75 4.42
CA SER A 167 -1.91 -19.04 4.67
C SER A 167 -2.21 -19.77 3.38
N ILE A 168 -2.09 -21.09 3.42
CA ILE A 168 -2.52 -21.98 2.34
C ILE A 168 -3.80 -22.65 2.83
N VAL A 169 -4.90 -22.41 2.13
CA VAL A 169 -6.24 -22.82 2.57
C VAL A 169 -6.95 -23.53 1.41
N PRO A 170 -7.63 -24.65 1.65
CA PRO A 170 -8.48 -25.27 0.63
C PRO A 170 -9.47 -24.26 0.06
N THR A 171 -9.60 -24.19 -1.26
CA THR A 171 -10.45 -23.18 -1.93
C THR A 171 -11.90 -23.21 -1.46
N LYS A 172 -12.41 -24.40 -1.09
CA LYS A 172 -13.76 -24.58 -0.53
C LYS A 172 -13.98 -23.90 0.84
N LYS A 173 -12.90 -23.55 1.56
CA LYS A 173 -12.96 -22.80 2.83
C LYS A 173 -12.73 -21.31 2.65
N ILE A 174 -12.57 -20.84 1.43
CA ILE A 174 -12.34 -19.44 1.10
C ILE A 174 -13.67 -18.80 0.71
N LYS A 175 -14.12 -17.80 1.46
CA LYS A 175 -15.30 -17.01 1.10
C LYS A 175 -14.87 -15.77 0.33
N HIS A 176 -15.38 -15.59 -0.87
CA HIS A 176 -15.15 -14.38 -1.65
C HIS A 176 -15.99 -13.23 -1.10
N LEU A 177 -15.36 -12.06 -0.95
CA LEU A 177 -16.04 -10.85 -0.51
C LEU A 177 -16.22 -9.90 -1.69
N ASP A 178 -17.42 -9.33 -1.82
CA ASP A 178 -17.70 -8.30 -2.82
C ASP A 178 -17.18 -6.93 -2.34
N LEU A 179 -15.87 -6.87 -2.20
CA LEU A 179 -15.15 -5.69 -1.79
C LEU A 179 -14.02 -5.39 -2.77
N THR A 180 -13.81 -4.11 -3.07
CA THR A 180 -12.59 -3.70 -3.77
C THR A 180 -11.39 -3.83 -2.84
N ALA A 181 -10.21 -4.10 -3.42
CA ALA A 181 -8.97 -4.21 -2.65
C ALA A 181 -8.69 -2.94 -1.82
N GLU A 182 -9.00 -1.76 -2.37
CA GLU A 182 -8.85 -0.48 -1.67
C GLU A 182 -9.74 -0.41 -0.43
N LYS A 183 -11.02 -0.81 -0.57
CA LYS A 183 -11.98 -0.78 0.54
C LYS A 183 -11.59 -1.77 1.64
N ALA A 184 -11.19 -2.98 1.26
CA ALA A 184 -10.69 -3.99 2.19
C ALA A 184 -9.44 -3.50 2.94
N MET A 185 -8.47 -2.91 2.20
CA MET A 185 -7.26 -2.36 2.79
C MET A 185 -7.57 -1.23 3.78
N ARG A 186 -8.52 -0.35 3.46
CA ARG A 186 -8.97 0.73 4.36
C ARG A 186 -9.55 0.16 5.67
N ILE A 187 -10.37 -0.88 5.59
CA ILE A 187 -10.93 -1.56 6.77
C ILE A 187 -9.81 -2.15 7.62
N ILE A 188 -8.86 -2.83 7.00
CA ILE A 188 -7.72 -3.46 7.70
C ILE A 188 -6.87 -2.39 8.41
N VAL A 189 -6.45 -1.35 7.69
CA VAL A 189 -5.62 -0.26 8.26
C VAL A 189 -6.34 0.47 9.39
N ALA A 190 -7.65 0.68 9.26
CA ALA A 190 -8.46 1.33 10.28
C ALA A 190 -8.83 0.41 11.46
N GLY A 191 -8.36 -0.85 11.49
CA GLY A 191 -8.70 -1.79 12.56
C GLY A 191 -10.17 -2.17 12.61
N GLY A 192 -10.86 -2.17 11.47
CA GLY A 192 -12.30 -2.46 11.37
C GLY A 192 -13.20 -1.25 11.61
N LEU A 193 -12.66 -0.09 11.96
CA LEU A 193 -13.46 1.13 12.13
C LEU A 193 -14.10 1.51 10.78
N GLY A 194 -15.43 1.71 10.77
CA GLY A 194 -16.18 2.03 9.54
C GLY A 194 -16.49 0.83 8.63
N ALA A 195 -16.31 -0.40 9.11
CA ALA A 195 -16.64 -1.61 8.35
C ALA A 195 -18.15 -1.91 8.27
N GLY A 196 -18.98 -1.32 9.13
CA GLY A 196 -20.35 -1.73 9.43
C GLY A 196 -21.27 -1.94 8.22
N ASP A 197 -21.28 -1.05 7.24
CA ASP A 197 -22.13 -1.17 6.04
C ASP A 197 -21.51 -2.00 4.92
N SER A 198 -20.20 -2.29 5.05
CA SER A 198 -19.42 -2.90 3.97
C SER A 198 -19.33 -4.41 4.06
N LEU A 199 -19.59 -4.98 5.22
CA LEU A 199 -19.47 -6.42 5.50
C LEU A 199 -20.83 -7.12 5.57
N ASN A 200 -21.94 -6.40 5.36
CA ASN A 200 -23.28 -7.01 5.25
C ASN A 200 -23.42 -8.01 4.06
N SER A 201 -22.43 -8.02 3.16
CA SER A 201 -22.33 -8.99 2.05
C SER A 201 -21.68 -10.33 2.43
N ILE A 202 -21.27 -10.51 3.69
CA ILE A 202 -20.82 -11.85 4.19
C ILE A 202 -22.04 -12.72 4.56
N LYS A 203 -23.21 -12.43 4.05
CA LYS A 203 -24.36 -13.30 4.25
C LYS A 203 -24.29 -14.48 3.28
N GLU A 204 -24.12 -15.67 3.90
CA GLU A 204 -24.33 -17.05 3.43
C GLU A 204 -23.63 -17.48 2.13
#